data_df541eb134e7e8a3951502ddcbd134cc
#
_entry.id   df541eb134e7e8a3951502ddcbd134cc
#
_cell.length_a   1.000
_cell.length_b   1.000
_cell.length_c   1.000
_cell.angle_alpha   90.00
_cell.angle_beta   90.00
_cell.angle_gamma   90.00
#
_symmetry.space_group_name_H-M   'P 1'
#
loop_
_entity.id
_entity.type
_entity.pdbx_description
1 polymer ?
#
loop_
_entity_poly.entity_id
_entity_poly.type
_entity_poly.pdbx_seq_one_letter_code
_entity_poly.pdbx_strand_id
1 'polypeptide(L)'
;VAAALLLEPFFSPQIIPAELPQTAEEATAEEPFDLEALVAEYEQNARAQAQAAPVTVSVAPEDQISLTMDSLKNYELASAPAGWTVDLSQLEGSGQERAAYCHDYINSDTIGWLQIPGTNIDYPVMQGAALTTYMNLDINRNYSYNGSLWVDTDINDASTNTVIFGHNWTNVSGNPSVGRSSDVMFAQLPSFAHLWFAQRVPYFYYSSTSQDMVWQVFAAFYTTDLDFYLYTTRTGSALQSIIDKGRSLSLHHYDVNVSSSDRIITLSTCTRALGASENQRFVVMAKLVSSGDANVQVT
;
A
#
# COMPACT_ATOMS: atom_id res chain seq x y z
N VAL A 1 -7.05 -11.88 -15.35
CA VAL A 1 -6.63 -11.57 -13.97
C VAL A 1 -7.19 -10.21 -13.55
N ALA A 2 -7.10 -9.16 -14.38
CA ALA A 2 -7.66 -7.83 -14.09
C ALA A 2 -9.18 -7.83 -13.79
N ALA A 3 -9.94 -8.80 -14.29
CA ALA A 3 -11.40 -8.88 -14.09
C ALA A 3 -11.81 -9.22 -12.65
N ALA A 4 -10.93 -9.81 -11.85
CA ALA A 4 -11.26 -10.21 -10.48
C ALA A 4 -11.36 -9.03 -9.51
N LEU A 5 -10.73 -7.88 -9.82
CA LEU A 5 -10.79 -6.67 -9.00
C LEU A 5 -12.11 -5.90 -9.10
N LEU A 6 -12.94 -6.23 -10.10
CA LEU A 6 -14.17 -5.49 -10.39
C LEU A 6 -15.41 -6.05 -9.68
N LEU A 7 -15.33 -7.24 -9.07
CA LEU A 7 -16.53 -8.00 -8.68
C LEU A 7 -16.81 -8.05 -7.18
N GLU A 8 -15.92 -7.56 -6.33
CA GLU A 8 -16.22 -7.47 -4.91
C GLU A 8 -16.36 -5.99 -4.54
N PRO A 9 -17.54 -5.56 -4.04
CA PRO A 9 -17.64 -4.27 -3.39
C PRO A 9 -16.70 -4.29 -2.18
N PHE A 10 -15.72 -3.43 -2.16
CA PHE A 10 -14.73 -3.27 -1.09
C PHE A 10 -15.34 -2.84 0.26
N PHE A 11 -16.60 -3.11 0.48
CA PHE A 11 -17.36 -2.75 1.66
C PHE A 11 -18.22 -3.93 2.11
N SER A 12 -17.70 -4.74 2.94
CA SER A 12 -18.33 -5.27 4.15
C SER A 12 -17.34 -6.20 4.83
N PRO A 13 -16.89 -5.94 6.04
CA PRO A 13 -16.66 -7.05 6.92
C PRO A 13 -18.04 -7.69 7.04
N GLN A 14 -18.24 -8.86 6.45
CA GLN A 14 -19.36 -9.68 6.83
C GLN A 14 -19.13 -10.05 8.29
N ILE A 15 -19.76 -9.28 9.18
CA ILE A 15 -20.09 -9.79 10.49
C ILE A 15 -21.07 -10.93 10.17
N ILE A 16 -20.58 -12.16 10.17
CA ILE A 16 -21.44 -13.34 10.08
C ILE A 16 -22.18 -13.36 11.41
N PRO A 17 -23.50 -13.09 11.45
CA PRO A 17 -24.29 -13.32 12.66
C PRO A 17 -24.17 -14.80 13.02
N ALA A 18 -24.01 -15.11 14.28
CA ALA A 18 -23.84 -16.49 14.75
C ALA A 18 -25.03 -17.42 14.46
N GLU A 19 -26.17 -16.86 14.01
CA GLU A 19 -27.35 -17.64 13.60
C GLU A 19 -28.13 -16.92 12.48
N LEU A 20 -28.37 -17.62 11.38
CA LEU A 20 -29.31 -17.19 10.35
C LEU A 20 -30.74 -17.48 10.82
N PRO A 21 -31.70 -16.56 10.68
CA PRO A 21 -33.11 -16.84 10.97
C PRO A 21 -33.64 -17.95 10.04
N GLN A 22 -34.30 -18.92 10.64
CA GLN A 22 -34.75 -20.16 9.96
C GLN A 22 -36.07 -20.02 9.17
N THR A 23 -36.70 -18.85 9.09
CA THR A 23 -37.94 -18.69 8.33
C THR A 23 -38.02 -17.29 7.69
N ALA A 24 -38.53 -17.28 6.46
CA ALA A 24 -38.68 -16.12 5.59
C ALA A 24 -39.87 -15.18 5.95
N GLU A 25 -40.46 -15.30 7.13
CA GLU A 25 -41.69 -14.58 7.50
C GLU A 25 -41.49 -13.44 8.52
N GLU A 26 -40.28 -13.18 8.98
CA GLU A 26 -40.02 -12.08 9.96
C GLU A 26 -39.21 -10.89 9.37
N ALA A 27 -39.27 -10.66 8.07
CA ALA A 27 -38.73 -9.43 7.49
C ALA A 27 -39.71 -8.27 7.72
N THR A 28 -39.76 -7.74 8.94
CA THR A 28 -40.46 -6.47 9.24
C THR A 28 -39.48 -5.32 9.04
N ALA A 29 -39.85 -4.41 8.11
CA ALA A 29 -39.34 -3.04 7.94
C ALA A 29 -37.82 -2.89 8.11
N GLU A 30 -37.11 -2.85 7.00
CA GLU A 30 -35.72 -2.37 6.95
C GLU A 30 -35.65 -0.97 7.59
N GLU A 31 -35.01 -0.85 8.73
CA GLU A 31 -34.57 0.43 9.25
C GLU A 31 -33.66 1.07 8.18
N PRO A 32 -33.82 2.36 7.92
CA PRO A 32 -32.92 3.00 6.93
C PRO A 32 -31.46 2.82 7.36
N PHE A 33 -30.64 2.31 6.44
CA PHE A 33 -29.22 2.09 6.64
C PHE A 33 -28.54 3.40 7.07
N ASP A 34 -28.15 3.50 8.32
CA ASP A 34 -27.47 4.66 8.89
C ASP A 34 -25.96 4.56 8.66
N LEU A 35 -25.53 5.15 7.56
CA LEU A 35 -24.11 5.21 7.18
C LEU A 35 -23.28 6.03 8.20
N GLU A 36 -23.87 7.06 8.83
CA GLU A 36 -23.18 7.88 9.82
C GLU A 36 -22.91 7.10 11.12
N ALA A 37 -23.88 6.30 11.56
CA ALA A 37 -23.72 5.42 12.70
C ALA A 37 -22.64 4.34 12.44
N LEU A 38 -22.63 3.74 11.26
CA LEU A 38 -21.63 2.76 10.86
C LEU A 38 -20.21 3.37 10.78
N VAL A 39 -20.10 4.59 10.24
CA VAL A 39 -18.82 5.31 10.18
C VAL A 39 -18.33 5.68 11.58
N ALA A 40 -19.25 6.10 12.48
CA ALA A 40 -18.91 6.44 13.87
C ALA A 40 -18.46 5.21 14.68
N GLU A 41 -19.16 4.09 14.56
CA GLU A 41 -18.75 2.81 15.18
C GLU A 41 -17.38 2.36 14.65
N TYR A 42 -17.18 2.49 13.36
CA TYR A 42 -15.95 2.19 12.69
C TYR A 42 -14.77 3.05 13.15
N GLU A 43 -14.95 4.38 13.24
CA GLU A 43 -13.95 5.30 13.78
C GLU A 43 -13.64 5.02 15.26
N GLN A 44 -14.64 4.63 16.04
CA GLN A 44 -14.47 4.26 17.44
C GLN A 44 -13.63 2.98 17.58
N ASN A 45 -13.89 1.98 16.74
CA ASN A 45 -13.14 0.73 16.71
C ASN A 45 -11.69 0.95 16.21
N ALA A 46 -11.49 1.78 15.20
CA ALA A 46 -10.16 2.16 14.71
C ALA A 46 -9.36 2.93 15.77
N ARG A 47 -10.01 3.84 16.52
CA ARG A 47 -9.39 4.55 17.65
C ARG A 47 -9.07 3.63 18.82
N ALA A 48 -9.94 2.67 19.12
CA ALA A 48 -9.71 1.69 20.17
C ALA A 48 -8.54 0.76 19.82
N GLN A 49 -8.40 0.36 18.56
CA GLN A 49 -7.28 -0.45 18.08
C GLN A 49 -5.97 0.35 17.98
N ALA A 50 -6.03 1.64 17.62
CA ALA A 50 -4.87 2.53 17.65
C ALA A 50 -4.42 2.90 19.08
N GLN A 51 -5.32 2.78 20.06
CA GLN A 51 -5.02 3.00 21.49
C GLN A 51 -4.68 1.70 22.23
N ALA A 52 -5.04 0.54 21.67
CA ALA A 52 -4.46 -0.71 22.13
C ALA A 52 -2.97 -0.65 21.77
N ALA A 53 -2.17 -0.25 22.73
CA ALA A 53 -0.72 -0.29 22.58
C ALA A 53 -0.35 -1.66 22.02
N PRO A 54 0.55 -1.74 21.03
CA PRO A 54 1.13 -3.02 20.65
C PRO A 54 1.55 -3.70 21.96
N VAL A 55 1.23 -4.97 22.12
CA VAL A 55 1.74 -5.75 23.24
C VAL A 55 3.24 -5.80 23.05
N THR A 56 3.90 -4.72 23.45
CA THR A 56 5.33 -4.71 23.62
C THR A 56 5.59 -5.68 24.74
N VAL A 57 6.11 -6.85 24.41
CA VAL A 57 6.84 -7.64 25.39
C VAL A 57 7.96 -6.71 25.85
N SER A 58 7.83 -6.14 27.05
CA SER A 58 8.87 -5.32 27.67
C SER A 58 10.04 -6.26 27.97
N VAL A 59 10.97 -6.33 27.02
CA VAL A 59 12.30 -6.88 27.32
C VAL A 59 12.97 -5.87 28.24
N ALA A 60 13.52 -6.35 29.36
CA ALA A 60 14.22 -5.49 30.29
C ALA A 60 15.29 -4.67 29.56
N PRO A 61 15.56 -3.41 29.98
CA PRO A 61 16.50 -2.53 29.27
C PRO A 61 17.90 -3.12 29.05
N GLU A 62 18.34 -4.03 29.91
CA GLU A 62 19.59 -4.76 29.79
C GLU A 62 19.61 -5.82 28.67
N ASP A 63 18.42 -6.23 28.18
CA ASP A 63 18.26 -7.22 27.12
C ASP A 63 17.85 -6.57 25.79
N GLN A 64 17.84 -5.24 25.69
CA GLN A 64 17.67 -4.51 24.44
C GLN A 64 18.93 -4.68 23.59
N ILE A 65 19.01 -5.82 22.90
CA ILE A 65 19.97 -6.02 21.83
C ILE A 65 19.61 -5.04 20.72
N SER A 66 20.53 -4.16 20.37
CA SER A 66 20.42 -3.37 19.15
C SER A 66 20.19 -4.35 17.99
N LEU A 67 19.01 -4.32 17.41
CA LEU A 67 18.62 -5.19 16.30
C LEU A 67 19.28 -4.67 15.03
N THR A 68 20.59 -4.85 14.91
CA THR A 68 21.28 -4.66 13.63
C THR A 68 20.96 -5.83 12.70
N MET A 69 21.02 -5.62 11.40
CA MET A 69 20.84 -6.70 10.40
C MET A 69 21.72 -7.91 10.70
N ASP A 70 22.95 -7.70 11.21
CA ASP A 70 23.86 -8.78 11.56
C ASP A 70 23.45 -9.54 12.82
N SER A 71 22.84 -8.88 13.81
CA SER A 71 22.34 -9.56 15.01
C SER A 71 21.10 -10.41 14.69
N LEU A 72 20.27 -9.98 13.76
CA LEU A 72 19.09 -10.73 13.33
C LEU A 72 19.42 -11.94 12.47
N LYS A 73 20.48 -11.90 11.65
CA LYS A 73 20.96 -13.05 10.86
C LYS A 73 21.40 -14.25 11.74
N ASN A 74 21.71 -14.03 13.00
CA ASN A 74 22.11 -15.07 13.93
C ASN A 74 20.97 -15.58 14.83
N TYR A 75 19.76 -15.05 14.65
CA TYR A 75 18.58 -15.49 15.39
C TYR A 75 17.89 -16.64 14.65
N GLU A 76 17.95 -17.85 15.19
CA GLU A 76 17.15 -18.98 14.69
C GLU A 76 15.66 -18.73 15.01
N LEU A 77 14.92 -18.23 14.03
CA LEU A 77 13.47 -17.98 14.13
C LEU A 77 12.62 -19.26 14.24
N ALA A 78 13.24 -20.45 14.22
CA ALA A 78 12.55 -21.73 14.30
C ALA A 78 11.71 -21.95 15.56
N SER A 79 11.81 -21.05 16.54
CA SER A 79 11.10 -21.18 17.83
C SER A 79 10.54 -19.88 18.38
N ALA A 80 10.23 -18.90 17.53
CA ALA A 80 9.58 -17.67 18.02
C ALA A 80 8.28 -18.01 18.77
N PRO A 81 8.07 -17.47 19.97
CA PRO A 81 6.84 -17.72 20.73
C PRO A 81 5.61 -17.26 19.95
N ALA A 82 4.48 -17.97 20.12
CA ALA A 82 3.22 -17.54 19.52
C ALA A 82 2.90 -16.09 19.94
N GLY A 83 2.65 -15.22 18.92
CA GLY A 83 2.38 -13.80 19.14
C GLY A 83 3.61 -12.88 19.11
N TRP A 84 4.81 -13.42 18.85
CA TRP A 84 5.98 -12.58 18.63
C TRP A 84 5.88 -11.85 17.27
N THR A 85 6.09 -10.55 17.30
CA THR A 85 6.08 -9.71 16.10
C THR A 85 7.41 -8.97 16.00
N VAL A 86 7.97 -8.90 14.78
CA VAL A 86 9.14 -8.08 14.51
C VAL A 86 8.71 -6.61 14.45
N ASP A 87 9.39 -5.76 15.19
CA ASP A 87 9.26 -4.31 15.02
C ASP A 87 10.08 -3.89 13.80
N LEU A 88 9.40 -3.75 12.66
CA LEU A 88 10.02 -3.39 11.40
C LEU A 88 10.66 -1.98 11.42
N SER A 89 10.27 -1.12 12.37
CA SER A 89 10.85 0.22 12.53
C SER A 89 12.30 0.18 13.03
N GLN A 90 12.72 -0.95 13.60
CA GLN A 90 14.08 -1.17 14.10
C GLN A 90 15.02 -1.80 13.06
N LEU A 91 14.52 -2.14 11.85
CA LEU A 91 15.35 -2.69 10.79
C LEU A 91 16.20 -1.58 10.19
N GLU A 92 17.52 -1.71 10.33
CA GLU A 92 18.50 -0.84 9.69
C GLU A 92 18.87 -1.37 8.30
N GLY A 93 19.51 -0.53 7.48
CA GLY A 93 19.97 -0.88 6.17
C GLY A 93 19.16 -0.27 5.02
N SER A 94 19.58 -0.59 3.80
CA SER A 94 18.89 -0.15 2.58
C SER A 94 17.54 -0.86 2.40
N GLY A 95 16.72 -0.36 1.50
CA GLY A 95 15.44 -1.01 1.16
C GLY A 95 15.62 -2.44 0.67
N GLN A 96 16.69 -2.70 -0.11
CA GLN A 96 17.03 -4.04 -0.58
C GLN A 96 17.41 -4.96 0.58
N GLU A 97 18.23 -4.50 1.52
CA GLU A 97 18.66 -5.29 2.68
C GLU A 97 17.46 -5.63 3.58
N ARG A 98 16.56 -4.66 3.82
CA ARG A 98 15.32 -4.88 4.59
C ARG A 98 14.38 -5.87 3.89
N ALA A 99 14.20 -5.72 2.57
CA ALA A 99 13.38 -6.64 1.79
C ALA A 99 13.93 -8.07 1.83
N ALA A 100 15.24 -8.23 1.60
CA ALA A 100 15.92 -9.53 1.64
C ALA A 100 15.81 -10.16 3.03
N TYR A 101 16.05 -9.38 4.10
CA TYR A 101 15.90 -9.87 5.45
C TYR A 101 14.47 -10.37 5.74
N CYS A 102 13.45 -9.57 5.40
CA CYS A 102 12.07 -9.96 5.59
C CYS A 102 11.71 -11.22 4.79
N HIS A 103 12.18 -11.32 3.55
CA HIS A 103 11.99 -12.50 2.70
C HIS A 103 12.60 -13.76 3.32
N ASP A 104 13.85 -13.68 3.74
CA ASP A 104 14.63 -14.85 4.17
C ASP A 104 14.26 -15.33 5.58
N TYR A 105 13.89 -14.40 6.48
CA TYR A 105 13.79 -14.70 7.92
C TYR A 105 12.40 -14.47 8.52
N ILE A 106 11.51 -13.72 7.87
CA ILE A 106 10.17 -13.43 8.41
C ILE A 106 9.08 -14.08 7.56
N ASN A 107 9.04 -13.73 6.27
CA ASN A 107 7.99 -14.20 5.38
C ASN A 107 8.47 -14.14 3.92
N SER A 108 8.63 -15.31 3.31
CA SER A 108 9.09 -15.46 1.92
C SER A 108 8.16 -14.86 0.86
N ASP A 109 6.97 -14.41 1.25
CA ASP A 109 6.07 -13.63 0.38
C ASP A 109 6.49 -12.15 0.27
N THR A 110 7.53 -11.70 1.00
CA THR A 110 8.10 -10.37 0.85
C THR A 110 8.89 -10.29 -0.45
N ILE A 111 8.50 -9.38 -1.36
CA ILE A 111 9.16 -9.19 -2.65
C ILE A 111 9.91 -7.87 -2.76
N GLY A 112 9.71 -6.95 -1.83
CA GLY A 112 10.36 -5.64 -1.87
C GLY A 112 10.04 -4.80 -0.64
N TRP A 113 10.61 -3.59 -0.66
CA TRP A 113 10.43 -2.55 0.36
C TRP A 113 10.13 -1.22 -0.30
N LEU A 114 9.05 -0.56 0.11
CA LEU A 114 8.65 0.75 -0.38
C LEU A 114 8.85 1.81 0.69
N GLN A 115 9.55 2.90 0.33
CA GLN A 115 9.73 4.06 1.18
C GLN A 115 9.44 5.34 0.41
N ILE A 116 8.56 6.19 0.95
CA ILE A 116 8.25 7.52 0.39
C ILE A 116 8.70 8.59 1.38
N PRO A 117 9.74 9.38 1.06
CA PRO A 117 10.24 10.43 1.94
C PRO A 117 9.15 11.43 2.35
N GLY A 118 9.20 11.90 3.60
CA GLY A 118 8.23 12.85 4.14
C GLY A 118 6.85 12.28 4.45
N THR A 119 6.71 10.95 4.41
CA THR A 119 5.51 10.20 4.81
C THR A 119 5.84 9.09 5.80
N ASN A 120 4.82 8.42 6.36
CA ASN A 120 4.97 7.20 7.14
C ASN A 120 5.06 5.93 6.26
N ILE A 121 5.07 6.09 4.93
CA ILE A 121 5.14 4.94 4.02
C ILE A 121 6.58 4.45 3.98
N ASP A 122 6.84 3.41 4.79
CA ASP A 122 8.13 2.73 4.94
C ASP A 122 7.85 1.27 5.32
N TYR A 123 7.46 0.44 4.33
CA TYR A 123 6.87 -0.87 4.53
C TYR A 123 7.37 -1.93 3.56
N PRO A 124 7.38 -3.22 4.00
CA PRO A 124 7.54 -4.34 3.09
C PRO A 124 6.37 -4.43 2.10
N VAL A 125 6.65 -4.93 0.91
CA VAL A 125 5.66 -5.22 -0.13
C VAL A 125 5.53 -6.72 -0.29
N MET A 126 4.30 -7.22 -0.21
CA MET A 126 3.97 -8.63 -0.14
C MET A 126 3.38 -9.15 -1.45
N GLN A 127 3.68 -10.39 -1.82
CA GLN A 127 3.04 -11.10 -2.90
C GLN A 127 2.50 -12.44 -2.39
N GLY A 128 1.18 -12.54 -2.26
CA GLY A 128 0.54 -13.76 -1.76
C GLY A 128 0.12 -14.71 -2.88
N ALA A 129 -0.46 -15.85 -2.50
CA ALA A 129 -0.98 -16.85 -3.43
C ALA A 129 -2.23 -16.37 -4.21
N ALA A 130 -2.88 -15.30 -3.74
CA ALA A 130 -3.99 -14.62 -4.41
C ALA A 130 -3.84 -13.11 -4.22
N LEU A 131 -4.41 -12.31 -5.13
CA LEU A 131 -4.41 -10.84 -5.05
C LEU A 131 -4.87 -10.32 -3.67
N THR A 132 -5.85 -10.99 -3.07
CA THR A 132 -6.47 -10.56 -1.81
C THR A 132 -5.77 -11.08 -0.56
N THR A 133 -4.69 -11.88 -0.67
CA THR A 133 -4.05 -12.53 0.47
C THR A 133 -3.63 -11.52 1.54
N TYR A 134 -2.94 -10.45 1.14
CA TYR A 134 -2.40 -9.44 2.05
C TYR A 134 -3.28 -8.21 2.24
N MET A 135 -4.50 -8.24 1.73
CA MET A 135 -5.50 -7.18 2.04
C MET A 135 -5.80 -7.12 3.55
N ASN A 136 -5.79 -8.27 4.22
CA ASN A 136 -6.13 -8.37 5.65
C ASN A 136 -5.10 -9.19 6.44
N LEU A 137 -3.89 -9.32 5.96
CA LEU A 137 -2.79 -9.96 6.68
C LEU A 137 -1.61 -9.00 6.84
N ASP A 138 -0.99 -9.03 8.02
CA ASP A 138 0.32 -8.41 8.23
C ASP A 138 1.45 -9.31 7.68
N ILE A 139 2.69 -8.84 7.79
CA ILE A 139 3.87 -9.59 7.36
C ILE A 139 4.03 -10.94 8.08
N ASN A 140 3.53 -11.07 9.31
CA ASN A 140 3.57 -12.31 10.10
C ASN A 140 2.39 -13.25 9.76
N ARG A 141 1.60 -12.92 8.74
CA ARG A 141 0.37 -13.63 8.34
C ARG A 141 -0.73 -13.63 9.42
N ASN A 142 -0.68 -12.72 10.37
CA ASN A 142 -1.77 -12.48 11.30
C ASN A 142 -2.83 -11.59 10.66
N TYR A 143 -4.09 -11.78 11.07
CA TYR A 143 -5.14 -10.86 10.64
C TYR A 143 -4.80 -9.43 11.07
N SER A 144 -4.86 -8.52 10.11
CA SER A 144 -4.66 -7.09 10.29
C SER A 144 -5.70 -6.33 9.48
N TYR A 145 -6.46 -5.48 10.15
CA TYR A 145 -7.40 -4.58 9.48
C TYR A 145 -6.71 -3.66 8.45
N ASN A 146 -5.48 -3.25 8.74
CA ASN A 146 -4.68 -2.41 7.84
C ASN A 146 -4.02 -3.20 6.70
N GLY A 147 -4.02 -4.53 6.78
CA GLY A 147 -3.32 -5.38 5.83
C GLY A 147 -1.82 -5.07 5.76
N SER A 148 -1.24 -5.32 4.62
CA SER A 148 0.11 -4.91 4.22
C SER A 148 0.04 -4.07 2.95
N LEU A 149 1.18 -3.64 2.40
CA LEU A 149 1.27 -3.27 0.99
C LEU A 149 1.41 -4.56 0.17
N TRP A 150 0.68 -4.66 -0.95
CA TRP A 150 0.68 -5.90 -1.72
C TRP A 150 0.62 -5.68 -3.23
N VAL A 151 1.01 -6.72 -3.97
CA VAL A 151 0.91 -6.79 -5.44
C VAL A 151 0.07 -7.98 -5.88
N ASP A 152 -0.26 -8.02 -7.18
CA ASP A 152 -0.91 -9.20 -7.79
C ASP A 152 0.10 -10.35 -7.98
N THR A 153 -0.44 -11.54 -8.16
CA THR A 153 0.30 -12.81 -8.32
C THR A 153 1.12 -12.89 -9.59
N ASP A 154 0.84 -12.05 -10.59
CA ASP A 154 1.54 -12.02 -11.89
C ASP A 154 2.75 -11.08 -11.92
N ILE A 155 3.02 -10.34 -10.84
CA ILE A 155 4.22 -9.49 -10.73
C ILE A 155 5.47 -10.36 -10.66
N ASN A 156 6.43 -10.06 -11.52
CA ASN A 156 7.73 -10.73 -11.60
C ASN A 156 8.77 -9.81 -12.28
N ASP A 157 9.99 -10.30 -12.48
CA ASP A 157 11.10 -9.53 -13.05
C ASP A 157 10.84 -9.02 -14.48
N ALA A 158 9.93 -9.67 -15.23
CA ALA A 158 9.53 -9.23 -16.56
C ALA A 158 8.39 -8.20 -16.55
N SER A 159 7.87 -7.83 -15.38
CA SER A 159 6.81 -6.83 -15.26
C SER A 159 7.30 -5.47 -15.70
N THR A 160 6.56 -4.86 -16.63
CA THR A 160 6.81 -3.50 -17.13
C THR A 160 6.14 -2.43 -16.29
N ASN A 161 5.11 -2.82 -15.52
CA ASN A 161 4.40 -1.99 -14.56
C ASN A 161 4.18 -2.79 -13.27
N THR A 162 4.85 -2.41 -12.20
CA THR A 162 4.62 -2.99 -10.87
C THR A 162 3.50 -2.25 -10.18
N VAL A 163 2.34 -2.89 -10.00
CA VAL A 163 1.18 -2.26 -9.34
C VAL A 163 1.17 -2.65 -7.86
N ILE A 164 1.37 -1.67 -6.97
CA ILE A 164 1.34 -1.86 -5.52
C ILE A 164 0.05 -1.25 -4.97
N PHE A 165 -0.64 -2.04 -4.17
CA PHE A 165 -1.86 -1.65 -3.47
C PHE A 165 -1.58 -1.44 -1.98
N GLY A 166 -2.37 -0.59 -1.36
CA GLY A 166 -2.35 -0.40 0.09
C GLY A 166 -3.63 0.30 0.55
N HIS A 167 -4.07 0.01 1.76
CA HIS A 167 -5.26 0.64 2.32
C HIS A 167 -5.04 2.11 2.67
N ASN A 168 -6.12 2.88 2.56
CA ASN A 168 -6.24 4.23 3.09
C ASN A 168 -7.59 4.34 3.78
N TRP A 169 -7.58 4.34 5.11
CA TRP A 169 -8.78 4.40 5.93
C TRP A 169 -9.07 5.80 6.48
N THR A 170 -8.05 6.62 6.61
CA THR A 170 -8.10 7.86 7.41
C THR A 170 -7.96 9.13 6.59
N ASN A 171 -7.42 9.06 5.38
CA ASN A 171 -7.06 10.24 4.57
C ASN A 171 -7.68 10.18 3.17
N VAL A 172 -9.01 9.97 3.15
CA VAL A 172 -9.76 9.69 1.90
C VAL A 172 -10.39 10.94 1.27
N SER A 173 -10.29 12.12 1.89
CA SER A 173 -10.91 13.36 1.42
C SER A 173 -10.18 13.98 0.22
N GLY A 174 -10.84 14.90 -0.49
CA GLY A 174 -10.23 15.68 -1.57
C GLY A 174 -9.21 16.74 -1.11
N ASN A 175 -9.08 16.96 0.20
CA ASN A 175 -8.04 17.80 0.80
C ASN A 175 -7.28 16.96 1.84
N PRO A 176 -6.37 16.10 1.41
CA PRO A 176 -5.68 15.17 2.28
C PRO A 176 -4.75 15.88 3.26
N SER A 177 -4.65 15.34 4.47
CA SER A 177 -3.66 15.80 5.46
C SER A 177 -2.27 15.25 5.11
N VAL A 178 -1.23 16.00 5.41
CA VAL A 178 0.17 15.56 5.23
C VAL A 178 0.84 15.43 6.59
N GLY A 179 1.63 14.36 6.79
CA GLY A 179 2.46 14.18 7.99
C GLY A 179 1.70 13.78 9.25
N ARG A 180 0.47 13.25 9.15
CA ARG A 180 -0.25 12.75 10.31
C ARG A 180 0.36 11.43 10.77
N SER A 181 0.83 11.36 12.02
CA SER A 181 1.52 10.19 12.58
C SER A 181 0.62 8.93 12.70
N SER A 182 -0.71 9.13 12.78
CA SER A 182 -1.67 8.02 12.86
C SER A 182 -2.03 7.40 11.50
N ASP A 183 -1.63 8.02 10.39
CA ASP A 183 -1.86 7.49 9.06
C ASP A 183 -0.91 6.31 8.81
N VAL A 184 -1.47 5.17 8.37
CA VAL A 184 -0.73 3.95 8.09
C VAL A 184 -0.95 3.48 6.66
N MET A 185 -0.14 2.55 6.20
CA MET A 185 -0.17 2.02 4.84
C MET A 185 -0.16 3.16 3.80
N PHE A 186 -1.12 3.21 2.88
CA PHE A 186 -1.20 4.26 1.86
C PHE A 186 -2.04 5.47 2.25
N ALA A 187 -2.36 5.65 3.55
CA ALA A 187 -3.13 6.82 3.97
C ALA A 187 -2.41 8.17 3.68
N GLN A 188 -1.08 8.18 3.56
CA GLN A 188 -0.34 9.38 3.18
C GLN A 188 0.02 9.47 1.69
N LEU A 189 -0.36 8.48 0.87
CA LEU A 189 -0.15 8.55 -0.58
C LEU A 189 -0.84 9.76 -1.22
N PRO A 190 -2.07 10.16 -0.80
CA PRO A 190 -2.72 11.36 -1.32
C PRO A 190 -2.00 12.69 -1.02
N SER A 191 -0.92 12.69 -0.21
CA SER A 191 -0.06 13.88 -0.04
C SER A 191 0.44 14.44 -1.37
N PHE A 192 0.62 13.59 -2.38
CA PHE A 192 0.98 14.00 -3.74
C PHE A 192 -0.09 14.85 -4.45
N ALA A 193 -1.30 14.97 -3.90
CA ALA A 193 -2.30 15.91 -4.40
C ALA A 193 -1.90 17.38 -4.12
N HIS A 194 -1.04 17.62 -3.15
CA HIS A 194 -0.51 18.96 -2.87
C HIS A 194 0.72 19.25 -3.72
N LEU A 195 0.67 20.31 -4.52
CA LEU A 195 1.78 20.71 -5.38
C LEU A 195 3.10 20.87 -4.61
N TRP A 196 3.07 21.52 -3.42
CA TRP A 196 4.27 21.71 -2.62
C TRP A 196 4.90 20.38 -2.16
N PHE A 197 4.08 19.35 -1.91
CA PHE A 197 4.59 18.02 -1.55
C PHE A 197 5.21 17.34 -2.77
N ALA A 198 4.51 17.33 -3.91
CA ALA A 198 5.00 16.80 -5.16
C ALA A 198 6.33 17.42 -5.60
N GLN A 199 6.50 18.74 -5.39
CA GLN A 199 7.75 19.46 -5.67
C GLN A 199 8.91 19.03 -4.77
N ARG A 200 8.62 18.70 -3.50
CA ARG A 200 9.65 18.29 -2.52
C ARG A 200 10.00 16.81 -2.60
N VAL A 201 9.07 15.98 -3.05
CA VAL A 201 9.18 14.51 -3.08
C VAL A 201 8.90 14.01 -4.50
N PRO A 202 9.69 14.41 -5.52
CA PRO A 202 9.51 13.94 -6.88
C PRO A 202 10.07 12.53 -7.10
N TYR A 203 10.65 11.90 -6.06
CA TYR A 203 11.23 10.55 -6.08
C TYR A 203 10.79 9.78 -4.86
N PHE A 204 10.70 8.46 -5.02
CA PHE A 204 10.59 7.52 -3.91
C PHE A 204 11.43 6.27 -4.16
N TYR A 205 11.54 5.41 -3.17
CA TYR A 205 12.34 4.20 -3.22
C TYR A 205 11.41 2.99 -3.18
N TYR A 206 11.53 2.10 -4.15
CA TYR A 206 11.01 0.75 -4.08
C TYR A 206 12.13 -0.17 -4.49
N SER A 207 12.60 -0.98 -3.54
CA SER A 207 13.72 -1.90 -3.71
C SER A 207 13.18 -3.33 -3.72
N SER A 208 13.71 -4.18 -4.60
CA SER A 208 13.46 -5.62 -4.55
C SER A 208 14.35 -6.27 -3.49
N THR A 209 14.23 -7.59 -3.32
CA THR A 209 15.13 -8.36 -2.46
C THR A 209 16.59 -8.43 -2.97
N SER A 210 16.83 -7.98 -4.19
CA SER A 210 18.16 -8.08 -4.85
C SER A 210 18.76 -6.75 -5.31
N GLN A 211 17.98 -5.66 -5.31
CA GLN A 211 18.43 -4.38 -5.86
C GLN A 211 17.72 -3.19 -5.22
N ASP A 212 18.48 -2.16 -4.82
CA ASP A 212 17.95 -0.84 -4.50
C ASP A 212 17.58 -0.09 -5.76
N MET A 213 16.39 0.52 -5.76
CA MET A 213 15.83 1.22 -6.92
C MET A 213 15.24 2.56 -6.51
N VAL A 214 15.46 3.58 -7.35
CA VAL A 214 14.87 4.92 -7.22
C VAL A 214 13.85 5.12 -8.33
N TRP A 215 12.70 5.67 -7.98
CA TRP A 215 11.58 5.87 -8.88
C TRP A 215 11.20 7.33 -8.98
N GLN A 216 11.12 7.85 -10.20
CA GLN A 216 10.83 9.24 -10.52
C GLN A 216 9.36 9.40 -10.86
N VAL A 217 8.63 10.15 -10.04
CA VAL A 217 7.18 10.38 -10.23
C VAL A 217 6.93 11.15 -11.52
N PHE A 218 6.00 10.68 -12.34
CA PHE A 218 5.57 11.35 -13.57
C PHE A 218 4.06 11.66 -13.61
N ALA A 219 3.27 11.09 -12.69
CA ALA A 219 1.84 11.40 -12.58
C ALA A 219 1.32 11.11 -11.17
N ALA A 220 0.38 11.95 -10.69
CA ALA A 220 -0.39 11.74 -9.47
C ALA A 220 -1.82 12.24 -9.71
N PHE A 221 -2.84 11.39 -9.52
CA PHE A 221 -4.21 11.69 -9.92
C PHE A 221 -5.27 10.93 -9.15
N TYR A 222 -6.50 11.45 -9.19
CA TYR A 222 -7.71 10.74 -8.78
C TYR A 222 -8.40 10.10 -9.99
N THR A 223 -8.96 8.90 -9.82
CA THR A 223 -9.69 8.21 -10.90
C THR A 223 -10.78 7.28 -10.38
N THR A 224 -11.82 7.08 -11.19
CA THR A 224 -12.79 5.99 -11.06
C THR A 224 -12.59 4.90 -12.12
N ASP A 225 -11.70 5.14 -13.09
CA ASP A 225 -11.32 4.17 -14.11
C ASP A 225 -10.10 3.39 -13.60
N LEU A 226 -10.35 2.16 -13.16
CA LEU A 226 -9.33 1.32 -12.55
C LEU A 226 -8.60 0.44 -13.57
N ASP A 227 -9.23 0.13 -14.69
CA ASP A 227 -8.76 -0.93 -15.58
C ASP A 227 -7.46 -0.57 -16.29
N PHE A 228 -7.27 0.70 -16.66
CA PHE A 228 -6.20 1.06 -17.58
C PHE A 228 -4.79 0.86 -17.00
N TYR A 229 -4.59 0.98 -15.68
CA TYR A 229 -3.26 0.89 -15.06
C TYR A 229 -2.96 -0.47 -14.40
N LEU A 230 -3.91 -1.38 -14.36
CA LEU A 230 -3.75 -2.67 -13.67
C LEU A 230 -2.92 -3.70 -14.47
N TYR A 231 -2.59 -3.41 -15.72
CA TYR A 231 -1.82 -4.32 -16.55
C TYR A 231 -0.33 -4.26 -16.22
N THR A 232 0.24 -5.42 -15.94
CA THR A 232 1.60 -5.58 -15.41
C THR A 232 2.66 -5.87 -16.47
N THR A 233 2.24 -6.39 -17.65
CA THR A 233 3.14 -6.88 -18.70
C THR A 233 2.92 -6.21 -20.07
N ARG A 234 2.21 -5.08 -20.13
CA ARG A 234 1.99 -4.36 -21.39
C ARG A 234 3.30 -3.74 -21.87
N THR A 235 3.52 -3.77 -23.21
CA THR A 235 4.71 -3.23 -23.88
C THR A 235 4.33 -2.36 -25.06
N GLY A 236 5.28 -1.61 -25.61
CA GLY A 236 5.09 -0.80 -26.81
C GLY A 236 3.93 0.19 -26.66
N SER A 237 3.09 0.30 -27.69
CA SER A 237 1.97 1.25 -27.70
C SER A 237 0.95 1.03 -26.60
N ALA A 238 0.78 -0.20 -26.11
CA ALA A 238 -0.14 -0.50 -25.01
C ALA A 238 0.38 0.05 -23.67
N LEU A 239 1.67 -0.06 -23.39
CA LEU A 239 2.28 0.58 -22.22
C LEU A 239 2.30 2.10 -22.37
N GLN A 240 2.60 2.62 -23.58
CA GLN A 240 2.56 4.06 -23.86
C GLN A 240 1.16 4.64 -23.57
N SER A 241 0.10 3.93 -23.95
CA SER A 241 -1.28 4.37 -23.66
C SER A 241 -1.57 4.47 -22.16
N ILE A 242 -1.01 3.57 -21.35
CA ILE A 242 -1.11 3.66 -19.87
C ILE A 242 -0.41 4.92 -19.36
N ILE A 243 0.82 5.16 -19.82
CA ILE A 243 1.63 6.32 -19.44
C ILE A 243 0.93 7.62 -19.83
N ASP A 244 0.49 7.72 -21.09
CA ASP A 244 -0.16 8.93 -21.61
C ASP A 244 -1.46 9.24 -20.88
N LYS A 245 -2.26 8.20 -20.58
CA LYS A 245 -3.48 8.37 -19.79
C LYS A 245 -3.18 8.82 -18.37
N GLY A 246 -2.22 8.20 -17.69
CA GLY A 246 -1.80 8.64 -16.35
C GLY A 246 -1.36 10.11 -16.34
N ARG A 247 -0.54 10.51 -17.30
CA ARG A 247 -0.11 11.93 -17.48
C ARG A 247 -1.27 12.88 -17.73
N SER A 248 -2.23 12.47 -18.56
CA SER A 248 -3.40 13.31 -18.87
C SER A 248 -4.34 13.54 -17.68
N LEU A 249 -4.36 12.62 -16.72
CA LEU A 249 -5.14 12.71 -15.48
C LEU A 249 -4.39 13.40 -14.34
N SER A 250 -3.06 13.58 -14.47
CA SER A 250 -2.22 14.08 -13.40
C SER A 250 -2.63 15.48 -12.94
N LEU A 251 -2.70 15.67 -11.61
CA LEU A 251 -3.00 16.94 -10.96
C LEU A 251 -1.91 17.99 -11.18
N HIS A 252 -0.69 17.54 -11.39
CA HIS A 252 0.50 18.37 -11.57
C HIS A 252 1.23 17.94 -12.83
N HIS A 253 1.93 18.89 -13.44
CA HIS A 253 2.85 18.58 -14.52
C HIS A 253 4.21 18.22 -13.95
N TYR A 254 4.67 17.00 -14.24
CA TYR A 254 6.02 16.52 -13.95
C TYR A 254 6.84 16.54 -15.24
N ASP A 255 7.94 17.29 -15.24
CA ASP A 255 8.87 17.32 -16.39
C ASP A 255 9.76 16.08 -16.38
N VAL A 256 9.15 14.94 -16.69
CA VAL A 256 9.77 13.61 -16.71
C VAL A 256 9.66 13.03 -18.10
N ASN A 257 10.79 12.65 -18.68
CA ASN A 257 10.81 11.90 -19.92
C ASN A 257 10.53 10.41 -19.62
N VAL A 258 9.31 9.96 -19.90
CA VAL A 258 8.88 8.57 -19.72
C VAL A 258 8.25 8.03 -21.00
N SER A 259 8.59 6.79 -21.34
CA SER A 259 8.15 6.12 -22.57
C SER A 259 7.88 4.63 -22.32
N SER A 260 7.35 3.95 -23.32
CA SER A 260 7.11 2.50 -23.28
C SER A 260 8.37 1.63 -23.23
N SER A 261 9.57 2.21 -23.26
CA SER A 261 10.83 1.51 -23.04
C SER A 261 11.24 1.50 -21.56
N ASP A 262 10.57 2.30 -20.73
CA ASP A 262 10.86 2.40 -19.29
C ASP A 262 10.06 1.35 -18.50
N ARG A 263 10.61 0.92 -17.37
CA ARG A 263 9.84 0.23 -16.33
C ARG A 263 9.11 1.29 -15.50
N ILE A 264 7.83 1.05 -15.27
CA ILE A 264 7.03 1.92 -14.43
C ILE A 264 6.52 1.18 -13.18
N ILE A 265 6.15 1.95 -12.18
CA ILE A 265 5.49 1.49 -10.97
C ILE A 265 4.24 2.32 -10.74
N THR A 266 3.18 1.68 -10.30
CA THR A 266 1.90 2.32 -9.99
C THR A 266 1.52 2.03 -8.54
N LEU A 267 1.37 3.07 -7.73
CA LEU A 267 0.89 2.98 -6.36
C LEU A 267 -0.58 3.36 -6.34
N SER A 268 -1.44 2.49 -5.81
CA SER A 268 -2.90 2.67 -5.87
C SER A 268 -3.55 2.49 -4.50
N THR A 269 -4.35 3.47 -4.08
CA THR A 269 -5.11 3.43 -2.83
C THR A 269 -6.53 3.94 -2.98
N CYS A 270 -7.40 3.59 -2.04
CA CYS A 270 -8.78 4.07 -1.99
C CYS A 270 -8.86 5.56 -1.64
N THR A 271 -9.88 6.24 -2.18
CA THR A 271 -10.24 7.61 -1.83
C THR A 271 -11.75 7.82 -1.95
N ARG A 272 -12.26 8.91 -1.38
CA ARG A 272 -13.64 9.39 -1.53
C ARG A 272 -13.69 10.84 -2.02
N ALA A 273 -12.59 11.31 -2.62
CA ALA A 273 -12.43 12.68 -3.07
C ALA A 273 -13.36 13.11 -4.21
N LEU A 274 -13.86 12.14 -4.99
CA LEU A 274 -14.67 12.40 -6.19
C LEU A 274 -16.17 12.27 -5.97
N GLY A 275 -16.66 12.31 -4.72
CA GLY A 275 -18.08 12.22 -4.38
C GLY A 275 -18.55 10.79 -4.09
N ALA A 276 -19.80 10.46 -4.44
CA ALA A 276 -20.49 9.24 -4.00
C ALA A 276 -20.12 7.95 -4.77
N SER A 277 -19.13 7.95 -5.66
CA SER A 277 -18.70 6.75 -6.36
C SER A 277 -17.93 5.79 -5.44
N GLU A 278 -18.26 4.50 -5.50
CA GLU A 278 -17.61 3.48 -4.66
C GLU A 278 -16.19 3.12 -5.12
N ASN A 279 -15.90 3.22 -6.43
CA ASN A 279 -14.63 2.79 -7.02
C ASN A 279 -13.68 3.95 -7.29
N GLN A 280 -13.32 4.70 -6.25
CA GLN A 280 -12.39 5.82 -6.39
C GLN A 280 -10.99 5.43 -5.93
N ARG A 281 -9.98 5.86 -6.68
CA ARG A 281 -8.57 5.67 -6.33
C ARG A 281 -7.80 6.97 -6.41
N PHE A 282 -6.82 7.09 -5.53
CA PHE A 282 -5.69 7.98 -5.70
C PHE A 282 -4.51 7.15 -6.19
N VAL A 283 -3.89 7.59 -7.26
CA VAL A 283 -2.83 6.85 -7.96
C VAL A 283 -1.60 7.73 -8.12
N VAL A 284 -0.43 7.15 -7.86
CA VAL A 284 0.87 7.76 -8.16
C VAL A 284 1.62 6.83 -9.11
N MET A 285 2.11 7.36 -10.23
CA MET A 285 2.89 6.61 -11.21
C MET A 285 4.30 7.17 -11.29
N ALA A 286 5.27 6.27 -11.34
CA ALA A 286 6.67 6.63 -11.45
C ALA A 286 7.41 5.70 -12.43
N LYS A 287 8.53 6.18 -12.97
CA LYS A 287 9.46 5.37 -13.76
C LYS A 287 10.71 5.03 -12.98
N LEU A 288 11.33 3.92 -13.31
CA LEU A 288 12.65 3.57 -12.77
C LEU A 288 13.69 4.59 -13.27
N VAL A 289 14.45 5.16 -12.34
CA VAL A 289 15.54 6.09 -12.66
C VAL A 289 16.68 5.35 -13.34
N SER A 290 17.16 5.90 -14.44
CA SER A 290 18.32 5.42 -15.19
C SER A 290 19.44 6.47 -15.23
N SER A 291 20.66 6.05 -15.60
CA SER A 291 21.76 6.98 -15.79
C SER A 291 21.44 7.96 -16.91
N GLY A 292 21.44 9.25 -16.62
CA GLY A 292 21.09 10.32 -17.56
C GLY A 292 19.72 10.96 -17.38
N ASP A 293 18.92 10.46 -16.45
CA ASP A 293 17.69 11.14 -16.07
C ASP A 293 17.97 12.50 -15.40
N ALA A 294 17.26 13.53 -15.85
CA ALA A 294 17.35 14.87 -15.30
C ALA A 294 16.58 15.00 -13.97
N ASN A 295 16.89 16.00 -13.17
CA ASN A 295 16.09 16.35 -12.01
C ASN A 295 14.67 16.74 -12.42
N VAL A 296 13.68 16.28 -11.67
CA VAL A 296 12.26 16.56 -11.94
C VAL A 296 11.91 17.98 -11.55
N GLN A 297 11.27 18.70 -12.47
CA GLN A 297 10.54 19.94 -12.18
C GLN A 297 9.05 19.60 -12.08
N VAL A 298 8.36 20.13 -11.08
CA VAL A 298 6.92 19.90 -10.86
C VAL A 298 6.21 21.25 -10.81
N THR A 299 5.21 21.44 -11.68
CA THR A 299 4.43 22.68 -11.79
C THR A 299 2.92 22.44 -11.78
#